data_a963cb76ac31391d2865e2f0dafc22fd
#
_entry.id   a963cb76ac31391d2865e2f0dafc22fd
#
_cell.length_a   1.000
_cell.length_b   1.000
_cell.length_c   1.000
_cell.angle_alpha   90.00
_cell.angle_beta   90.00
_cell.angle_gamma   90.00
#
_symmetry.space_group_name_H-M   'P 1'
#
loop_
_entity.id
_entity.type
_entity.pdbx_description
1 polymer ?
#
loop_
_entity_poly.entity_id
_entity_poly.type
_entity_poly.pdbx_seq_one_letter_code
_entity_poly.pdbx_strand_id
1 'polypeptide(L)'
;LKGGLFNRRNYLPFYFQIIDGKMIITANASSKNISLGSEITAINSVAVSQIIAQLLTVTKADGSSTLEHRINSIGLSRNEAETFALFDWYFPLFFPLKDEIYTLEAIDFAKQKPTKFQILAMTKAERTAEMAKRYGPTPTYDDGWKFDMQDDSVGYLKIDNSITWRLKTIKFKEFLANAFATLRAKNSKNLIIDLRGNGGGSMDIGFELSRYLARKTLPPYAESRRLVRNVAPQTDLLQYLDTYSDELKEGLKTGVPANMRRKFDANYWEITGRENYPAVEPYANNFRGKAFIIADSSNASATFQFLAYAQKNKLATIVGQTTGGNQQGINGGNYFFLSLPNSKIEIDIPVYFQAPMRMQKDESVRPDVYLKPIPENVGKGLDMELLAVKLLIRRAGNR
;
A
#
# COMPACT_ATOMS: atom_id res chain seq x y z
N LEU A 1 28.24 -3.03 -6.05
CA LEU A 1 27.08 -3.74 -6.61
C LEU A 1 25.79 -2.91 -6.55
N LYS A 2 25.53 -2.17 -5.43
CA LYS A 2 24.32 -1.32 -5.32
C LYS A 2 24.18 -0.29 -6.47
N GLY A 3 25.26 0.34 -6.94
CA GLY A 3 25.19 1.30 -8.04
C GLY A 3 25.04 0.69 -9.44
N GLY A 4 25.57 -0.50 -9.67
CA GLY A 4 25.61 -1.12 -11.01
C GLY A 4 24.33 -1.84 -11.41
N LEU A 5 23.55 -2.37 -10.45
CA LEU A 5 22.31 -3.11 -10.76
C LEU A 5 21.12 -2.18 -11.03
N PHE A 6 21.07 -1.05 -10.31
CA PHE A 6 19.92 -0.14 -10.32
C PHE A 6 20.09 1.10 -11.21
N ASN A 7 21.28 1.35 -11.76
CA ASN A 7 21.54 2.46 -12.68
C ASN A 7 21.64 2.02 -14.14
N ARG A 8 21.14 0.84 -14.48
CA ARG A 8 21.13 0.35 -15.84
C ARG A 8 19.99 0.97 -16.66
N ARG A 9 20.19 1.03 -17.97
CA ARG A 9 19.14 1.37 -18.94
C ARG A 9 18.28 0.13 -19.21
N ASN A 10 17.36 -0.16 -18.30
CA ASN A 10 16.49 -1.34 -18.38
C ASN A 10 15.05 -1.05 -17.89
N TYR A 11 14.71 0.23 -17.67
CA TYR A 11 13.39 0.61 -17.21
C TYR A 11 12.41 0.72 -18.37
N LEU A 12 11.25 0.07 -18.23
CA LEU A 12 10.15 0.19 -19.17
C LEU A 12 9.65 1.64 -19.18
N PRO A 13 9.53 2.32 -20.35
CA PRO A 13 9.10 3.72 -20.41
C PRO A 13 7.59 3.95 -20.20
N PHE A 14 6.93 3.05 -19.51
CA PHE A 14 5.51 3.13 -19.16
C PHE A 14 5.31 2.87 -17.69
N TYR A 15 4.28 3.49 -17.12
CA TYR A 15 3.64 2.97 -15.93
C TYR A 15 2.38 2.21 -16.33
N PHE A 16 2.04 1.19 -15.56
CA PHE A 16 0.94 0.30 -15.88
C PHE A 16 0.34 -0.34 -14.63
N GLN A 17 -0.88 -0.80 -14.75
CA GLN A 17 -1.55 -1.66 -13.77
C GLN A 17 -1.82 -3.03 -14.40
N ILE A 18 -1.85 -4.05 -13.55
CA ILE A 18 -2.34 -5.37 -13.95
C ILE A 18 -3.81 -5.48 -13.55
N ILE A 19 -4.68 -5.50 -14.54
CA ILE A 19 -6.13 -5.58 -14.35
C ILE A 19 -6.66 -6.77 -15.13
N ASP A 20 -7.28 -7.72 -14.45
CA ASP A 20 -7.83 -8.95 -15.06
C ASP A 20 -6.80 -9.73 -15.90
N GLY A 21 -5.55 -9.81 -15.39
CA GLY A 21 -4.42 -10.46 -16.07
C GLY A 21 -3.82 -9.68 -17.24
N LYS A 22 -4.29 -8.47 -17.52
CA LYS A 22 -3.84 -7.59 -18.60
C LYS A 22 -2.93 -6.48 -18.07
N MET A 23 -1.87 -6.16 -18.79
CA MET A 23 -0.97 -5.04 -18.49
C MET A 23 -1.48 -3.77 -19.18
N ILE A 24 -2.08 -2.86 -18.43
CA ILE A 24 -2.76 -1.67 -18.93
C ILE A 24 -1.92 -0.42 -18.65
N ILE A 25 -1.56 0.32 -19.70
CA ILE A 25 -0.75 1.54 -19.62
C ILE A 25 -1.52 2.64 -18.89
N THR A 26 -0.93 3.17 -17.82
CA THR A 26 -1.49 4.27 -17.02
C THR A 26 -0.72 5.58 -17.20
N ALA A 27 0.55 5.52 -17.61
CA ALA A 27 1.34 6.70 -17.99
C ALA A 27 2.43 6.31 -19.00
N ASN A 28 2.78 7.25 -19.88
CA ASN A 28 3.68 7.04 -20.99
C ASN A 28 4.82 8.07 -20.99
N ALA A 29 6.07 7.63 -20.72
CA ALA A 29 7.28 8.44 -20.85
C ALA A 29 7.95 8.28 -22.23
N SER A 30 7.51 7.35 -23.06
CA SER A 30 8.15 7.04 -24.34
C SER A 30 7.87 8.09 -25.41
N SER A 31 8.66 8.08 -26.49
CA SER A 31 8.40 8.86 -27.70
C SER A 31 7.25 8.31 -28.57
N LYS A 32 6.73 7.12 -28.23
CA LYS A 32 5.65 6.49 -29.02
C LYS A 32 4.29 7.08 -28.64
N ASN A 33 3.51 7.36 -29.68
CA ASN A 33 2.12 7.79 -29.50
C ASN A 33 1.23 6.56 -29.30
N ILE A 34 1.17 6.07 -28.06
CA ILE A 34 0.28 5.02 -27.61
C ILE A 34 -0.66 5.56 -26.54
N SER A 35 -1.92 5.25 -26.64
CA SER A 35 -2.97 5.79 -25.77
C SER A 35 -2.88 5.21 -24.36
N LEU A 36 -3.21 6.00 -23.33
CA LEU A 36 -3.48 5.45 -22.00
C LEU A 36 -4.66 4.48 -22.06
N GLY A 37 -4.63 3.44 -21.25
CA GLY A 37 -5.59 2.34 -21.33
C GLY A 37 -5.23 1.26 -22.35
N SER A 38 -4.18 1.43 -23.16
CA SER A 38 -3.69 0.39 -24.07
C SER A 38 -3.17 -0.82 -23.32
N GLU A 39 -3.44 -2.00 -23.83
CA GLU A 39 -2.98 -3.28 -23.28
C GLU A 39 -1.63 -3.66 -23.90
N ILE A 40 -0.61 -3.89 -23.11
CA ILE A 40 0.62 -4.58 -23.54
C ILE A 40 0.35 -6.07 -23.47
N THR A 41 0.45 -6.77 -24.61
CA THR A 41 0.16 -8.21 -24.70
C THR A 41 1.42 -9.07 -24.63
N ALA A 42 2.56 -8.55 -25.12
CA ALA A 42 3.85 -9.22 -25.03
C ALA A 42 5.01 -8.22 -24.92
N ILE A 43 6.08 -8.63 -24.24
CA ILE A 43 7.36 -7.92 -24.11
C ILE A 43 8.46 -8.86 -24.60
N ASN A 44 9.24 -8.46 -25.61
CA ASN A 44 10.33 -9.26 -26.22
C ASN A 44 9.87 -10.67 -26.61
N SER A 45 8.68 -10.76 -27.21
CA SER A 45 8.04 -12.03 -27.62
C SER A 45 7.59 -12.94 -26.44
N VAL A 46 7.68 -12.47 -25.20
CA VAL A 46 7.14 -13.19 -24.04
C VAL A 46 5.77 -12.64 -23.73
N ALA A 47 4.75 -13.49 -23.66
CA ALA A 47 3.40 -13.09 -23.32
C ALA A 47 3.32 -12.50 -21.90
N VAL A 48 2.52 -11.45 -21.72
CA VAL A 48 2.33 -10.79 -20.40
C VAL A 48 1.85 -11.78 -19.34
N SER A 49 1.01 -12.75 -19.69
CA SER A 49 0.57 -13.80 -18.75
C SER A 49 1.74 -14.63 -18.19
N GLN A 50 2.74 -14.96 -19.01
CA GLN A 50 3.94 -15.66 -18.59
C GLN A 50 4.83 -14.77 -17.70
N ILE A 51 4.95 -13.47 -18.05
CA ILE A 51 5.67 -12.49 -17.24
C ILE A 51 5.03 -12.37 -15.85
N ILE A 52 3.72 -12.21 -15.79
CA ILE A 52 2.98 -12.13 -14.52
C ILE A 52 3.19 -13.40 -13.69
N ALA A 53 3.04 -14.58 -14.30
CA ALA A 53 3.23 -15.85 -13.60
C ALA A 53 4.65 -15.97 -13.02
N GLN A 54 5.68 -15.57 -13.77
CA GLN A 54 7.06 -15.58 -13.28
C GLN A 54 7.27 -14.58 -12.14
N LEU A 55 6.77 -13.35 -12.28
CA LEU A 55 6.93 -12.32 -11.25
C LEU A 55 6.15 -12.65 -9.97
N LEU A 56 5.02 -13.34 -10.06
CA LEU A 56 4.28 -13.83 -8.88
C LEU A 56 5.10 -14.79 -8.01
N THR A 57 6.14 -15.44 -8.54
CA THR A 57 7.03 -16.30 -7.72
C THR A 57 7.87 -15.53 -6.71
N VAL A 58 8.05 -14.22 -6.92
CA VAL A 58 8.88 -13.33 -6.08
C VAL A 58 8.09 -12.21 -5.40
N THR A 59 6.78 -12.14 -5.60
CA THR A 59 5.93 -11.18 -4.89
C THR A 59 5.74 -11.58 -3.42
N LYS A 60 5.73 -10.60 -2.54
CA LYS A 60 5.44 -10.81 -1.11
C LYS A 60 3.96 -11.21 -0.93
N ALA A 61 3.69 -12.00 0.09
CA ALA A 61 2.33 -12.42 0.45
C ALA A 61 2.15 -12.39 1.97
N ASP A 62 1.00 -11.92 2.42
CA ASP A 62 0.52 -12.04 3.79
C ASP A 62 -0.58 -13.11 3.82
N GLY A 63 -0.20 -14.39 4.04
CA GLY A 63 -1.13 -15.51 3.96
C GLY A 63 -1.51 -15.92 2.53
N SER A 64 -2.57 -16.72 2.38
CA SER A 64 -2.99 -17.30 1.10
C SER A 64 -3.98 -16.44 0.31
N SER A 65 -4.66 -15.49 0.96
CA SER A 65 -5.78 -14.72 0.41
C SER A 65 -5.38 -13.42 -0.30
N THR A 66 -4.08 -13.13 -0.44
CA THR A 66 -3.57 -11.84 -0.91
C THR A 66 -3.18 -11.80 -2.38
N LEU A 67 -3.81 -12.62 -3.23
CA LEU A 67 -3.47 -12.69 -4.66
C LEU A 67 -3.66 -11.34 -5.38
N GLU A 68 -4.76 -10.62 -5.11
CA GLU A 68 -5.00 -9.29 -5.69
C GLU A 68 -3.87 -8.31 -5.32
N HIS A 69 -3.43 -8.32 -4.06
CA HIS A 69 -2.29 -7.53 -3.60
C HIS A 69 -0.98 -7.88 -4.34
N ARG A 70 -0.70 -9.17 -4.47
CA ARG A 70 0.50 -9.67 -5.17
C ARG A 70 0.51 -9.25 -6.64
N ILE A 71 -0.62 -9.37 -7.32
CA ILE A 71 -0.78 -8.92 -8.72
C ILE A 71 -0.61 -7.40 -8.81
N ASN A 72 -1.24 -6.63 -7.92
CA ASN A 72 -1.14 -5.19 -7.90
C ASN A 72 0.31 -4.71 -7.66
N SER A 73 1.08 -5.42 -6.84
CA SER A 73 2.48 -5.08 -6.55
C SER A 73 3.43 -5.22 -7.76
N ILE A 74 3.01 -5.92 -8.82
CA ILE A 74 3.76 -6.00 -10.08
C ILE A 74 3.60 -4.70 -10.89
N GLY A 75 2.49 -3.98 -10.72
CA GLY A 75 2.23 -2.73 -11.40
C GLY A 75 3.28 -1.66 -11.09
N LEU A 76 3.39 -0.69 -12.00
CA LEU A 76 4.23 0.50 -11.84
C LEU A 76 3.34 1.73 -11.70
N SER A 77 3.56 2.53 -10.67
CA SER A 77 2.84 3.79 -10.45
C SER A 77 3.77 4.98 -10.25
N ARG A 78 3.21 6.18 -10.33
CA ARG A 78 3.97 7.42 -10.09
C ARG A 78 4.24 7.68 -8.60
N ASN A 79 3.50 7.03 -7.72
CA ASN A 79 3.63 7.16 -6.27
C ASN A 79 4.68 6.21 -5.70
N GLU A 80 5.84 6.11 -6.37
CA GLU A 80 6.91 5.17 -6.01
C GLU A 80 7.73 5.59 -4.79
N ALA A 81 7.30 6.58 -4.02
CA ALA A 81 8.12 7.11 -2.95
C ALA A 81 8.58 6.05 -1.93
N GLU A 82 7.84 4.93 -1.79
CA GLU A 82 8.19 3.83 -0.89
C GLU A 82 7.94 2.42 -1.43
N THR A 83 7.34 2.28 -2.58
CA THR A 83 7.16 0.95 -3.16
C THR A 83 8.40 0.59 -3.95
N PHE A 84 9.00 -0.54 -3.63
CA PHE A 84 9.95 -1.18 -4.50
C PHE A 84 9.21 -1.49 -5.80
N ALA A 85 9.59 -0.84 -6.89
CA ALA A 85 9.06 -1.12 -8.21
C ALA A 85 9.45 -2.55 -8.62
N LEU A 86 8.65 -3.51 -8.17
CA LEU A 86 8.97 -4.94 -8.25
C LEU A 86 9.22 -5.36 -9.69
N PHE A 87 8.42 -4.84 -10.63
CA PHE A 87 8.64 -5.08 -12.05
C PHE A 87 10.03 -4.63 -12.50
N ASP A 88 10.44 -3.41 -12.16
CA ASP A 88 11.73 -2.86 -12.58
C ASP A 88 12.93 -3.65 -12.06
N TRP A 89 12.78 -4.30 -10.91
CA TRP A 89 13.85 -5.04 -10.27
C TRP A 89 13.93 -6.47 -10.75
N TYR A 90 12.81 -7.17 -10.82
CA TYR A 90 12.78 -8.60 -11.08
C TYR A 90 12.59 -8.93 -12.57
N PHE A 91 11.86 -8.10 -13.33
CA PHE A 91 11.68 -8.37 -14.75
C PHE A 91 13.02 -8.52 -15.48
N PRO A 92 14.01 -7.62 -15.35
CA PRO A 92 15.29 -7.77 -16.05
C PRO A 92 16.15 -8.95 -15.60
N LEU A 93 15.90 -9.51 -14.41
CA LEU A 93 16.58 -10.70 -13.92
C LEU A 93 16.06 -11.97 -14.59
N PHE A 94 14.77 -12.06 -14.83
CA PHE A 94 14.14 -13.20 -15.49
C PHE A 94 14.12 -13.07 -17.00
N PHE A 95 14.00 -11.85 -17.52
CA PHE A 95 13.87 -11.53 -18.94
C PHE A 95 14.87 -10.43 -19.31
N PRO A 96 16.18 -10.76 -19.41
CA PRO A 96 17.22 -9.76 -19.67
C PRO A 96 17.03 -9.10 -21.03
N LEU A 97 17.24 -7.78 -21.06
CA LEU A 97 17.20 -7.00 -22.29
C LEU A 97 18.44 -7.24 -23.15
N LYS A 98 18.21 -7.34 -24.46
CA LYS A 98 19.28 -7.24 -25.48
C LYS A 98 19.30 -5.82 -26.01
N ASP A 99 20.48 -5.24 -26.15
CA ASP A 99 20.74 -3.94 -26.78
C ASP A 99 19.88 -2.79 -26.20
N GLU A 100 19.48 -2.90 -24.92
CA GLU A 100 18.66 -1.89 -24.24
C GLU A 100 17.33 -1.57 -24.95
N ILE A 101 16.81 -2.48 -25.76
CA ILE A 101 15.60 -2.29 -26.56
C ILE A 101 14.49 -3.23 -26.09
N TYR A 102 13.32 -2.67 -25.87
CA TYR A 102 12.07 -3.41 -25.72
C TYR A 102 11.36 -3.54 -27.07
N THR A 103 10.99 -4.75 -27.46
CA THR A 103 10.01 -5.01 -28.51
C THR A 103 8.68 -5.28 -27.85
N LEU A 104 7.69 -4.41 -28.06
CA LEU A 104 6.38 -4.48 -27.43
C LEU A 104 5.31 -4.84 -28.45
N GLU A 105 4.42 -5.73 -28.06
CA GLU A 105 3.14 -5.97 -28.72
C GLU A 105 2.04 -5.43 -27.83
N ALA A 106 1.12 -4.65 -28.40
CA ALA A 106 0.08 -3.98 -27.65
C ALA A 106 -1.20 -3.87 -28.48
N ILE A 107 -2.34 -3.68 -27.79
CA ILE A 107 -3.60 -3.26 -28.39
C ILE A 107 -3.81 -1.80 -27.98
N ASP A 108 -3.75 -0.89 -28.97
CA ASP A 108 -3.94 0.54 -28.72
C ASP A 108 -5.40 0.82 -28.35
N PHE A 109 -5.62 1.48 -27.20
CA PHE A 109 -6.97 1.70 -26.68
C PHE A 109 -7.83 2.59 -27.57
N ALA A 110 -7.27 3.67 -28.13
CA ALA A 110 -8.03 4.59 -28.96
C ALA A 110 -8.31 4.01 -30.35
N LYS A 111 -7.36 3.26 -30.93
CA LYS A 111 -7.46 2.71 -32.30
C LYS A 111 -8.09 1.33 -32.33
N GLN A 112 -8.14 0.63 -31.19
CA GLN A 112 -8.61 -0.77 -31.07
C GLN A 112 -7.89 -1.72 -32.04
N LYS A 113 -6.58 -1.50 -32.24
CA LYS A 113 -5.76 -2.26 -33.22
C LYS A 113 -4.51 -2.81 -32.56
N PRO A 114 -4.12 -4.03 -32.92
CA PRO A 114 -2.79 -4.56 -32.57
C PRO A 114 -1.70 -3.67 -33.17
N THR A 115 -0.66 -3.46 -32.39
CA THR A 115 0.52 -2.71 -32.79
C THR A 115 1.76 -3.40 -32.25
N LYS A 116 2.83 -3.36 -33.03
CA LYS A 116 4.15 -3.86 -32.63
C LYS A 116 5.18 -2.76 -32.88
N PHE A 117 5.99 -2.48 -31.87
CA PHE A 117 6.99 -1.43 -31.97
C PHE A 117 8.19 -1.69 -31.07
N GLN A 118 9.30 -1.06 -31.44
CA GLN A 118 10.51 -1.05 -30.62
C GLN A 118 10.67 0.29 -29.92
N ILE A 119 11.25 0.25 -28.71
CA ILE A 119 11.45 1.40 -27.86
C ILE A 119 12.70 1.20 -27.03
N LEU A 120 13.53 2.22 -26.92
CA LEU A 120 14.70 2.22 -26.08
C LEU A 120 14.27 2.21 -24.62
N ALA A 121 14.89 1.35 -23.83
CA ALA A 121 14.73 1.36 -22.39
C ALA A 121 15.28 2.66 -21.81
N MET A 122 14.79 3.05 -20.66
CA MET A 122 15.24 4.24 -19.93
C MET A 122 16.09 3.86 -18.72
N THR A 123 16.89 4.81 -18.24
CA THR A 123 17.32 4.80 -16.84
C THR A 123 16.19 5.27 -15.95
N LYS A 124 16.24 4.97 -14.64
CA LYS A 124 15.25 5.49 -13.68
C LYS A 124 15.14 7.01 -13.74
N ALA A 125 16.27 7.71 -13.82
CA ALA A 125 16.31 9.18 -13.87
C ALA A 125 15.60 9.74 -15.12
N GLU A 126 15.87 9.17 -16.30
CA GLU A 126 15.23 9.59 -17.56
C GLU A 126 13.72 9.38 -17.51
N ARG A 127 13.25 8.18 -17.06
CA ARG A 127 11.81 7.90 -16.92
C ARG A 127 11.16 8.87 -15.97
N THR A 128 11.77 9.13 -14.80
CA THR A 128 11.25 10.08 -13.81
C THR A 128 11.16 11.49 -14.39
N ALA A 129 12.20 11.96 -15.10
CA ALA A 129 12.21 13.28 -15.73
C ALA A 129 11.12 13.42 -16.82
N GLU A 130 10.98 12.44 -17.71
CA GLU A 130 9.94 12.47 -18.76
C GLU A 130 8.52 12.36 -18.16
N MET A 131 8.34 11.56 -17.11
CA MET A 131 7.06 11.51 -16.40
C MET A 131 6.74 12.84 -15.70
N ALA A 132 7.73 13.48 -15.07
CA ALA A 132 7.54 14.78 -14.44
C ALA A 132 7.19 15.87 -15.48
N LYS A 133 7.82 15.86 -16.64
CA LYS A 133 7.53 16.78 -17.74
C LYS A 133 6.10 16.66 -18.26
N ARG A 134 5.55 15.44 -18.35
CA ARG A 134 4.22 15.17 -18.94
C ARG A 134 3.07 15.24 -17.94
N TYR A 135 3.34 14.81 -16.72
CA TYR A 135 2.29 14.58 -15.70
C TYR A 135 2.52 15.37 -14.40
N GLY A 136 3.47 16.31 -14.39
CA GLY A 136 3.88 17.06 -13.21
C GLY A 136 4.92 16.33 -12.35
N PRO A 137 5.44 16.97 -11.30
CA PRO A 137 6.47 16.40 -10.44
C PRO A 137 6.02 15.09 -9.79
N THR A 138 6.98 14.26 -9.40
CA THR A 138 6.69 13.06 -8.60
C THR A 138 6.00 13.49 -7.30
N PRO A 139 4.83 12.92 -6.97
CA PRO A 139 4.12 13.26 -5.73
C PRO A 139 4.99 13.04 -4.51
N THR A 140 4.92 13.95 -3.56
CA THR A 140 5.52 13.82 -2.22
C THR A 140 4.56 13.09 -1.28
N TYR A 141 5.02 12.75 -0.06
CA TYR A 141 4.13 12.17 0.96
C TYR A 141 3.00 13.12 1.36
N ASP A 142 3.28 14.43 1.40
CA ASP A 142 2.26 15.46 1.72
C ASP A 142 1.18 15.54 0.64
N ASP A 143 1.50 15.33 -0.63
CA ASP A 143 0.54 15.37 -1.76
C ASP A 143 -0.52 14.26 -1.67
N GLY A 144 -0.24 13.21 -0.91
CA GLY A 144 -1.18 12.12 -0.62
C GLY A 144 -2.28 12.47 0.37
N TRP A 145 -2.17 13.61 1.04
CA TRP A 145 -3.11 14.06 2.06
C TRP A 145 -3.93 15.24 1.54
N LYS A 146 -5.21 15.01 1.26
CA LYS A 146 -6.12 16.05 0.72
C LYS A 146 -7.46 15.99 1.41
N PHE A 147 -8.02 17.14 1.65
CA PHE A 147 -9.39 17.27 2.10
C PHE A 147 -10.10 18.36 1.32
N ASP A 148 -11.24 18.01 0.72
CA ASP A 148 -12.09 18.91 -0.04
C ASP A 148 -13.56 18.65 0.25
N MET A 149 -14.38 19.69 0.17
CA MET A 149 -15.83 19.53 0.09
C MET A 149 -16.23 19.33 -1.36
N GLN A 150 -16.81 18.16 -1.69
CA GLN A 150 -17.32 17.89 -3.06
C GLN A 150 -18.59 18.69 -3.36
N ASP A 151 -19.40 18.90 -2.32
CA ASP A 151 -20.54 19.81 -2.24
C ASP A 151 -20.77 20.14 -0.75
N ASP A 152 -21.78 20.93 -0.41
CA ASP A 152 -22.02 21.32 0.99
C ASP A 152 -22.36 20.14 1.92
N SER A 153 -22.70 18.98 1.37
CA SER A 153 -23.13 17.80 2.15
C SER A 153 -22.14 16.64 2.17
N VAL A 154 -21.12 16.66 1.30
CA VAL A 154 -20.17 15.52 1.11
C VAL A 154 -18.73 16.01 1.22
N GLY A 155 -18.03 15.56 2.27
CA GLY A 155 -16.59 15.72 2.37
C GLY A 155 -15.84 14.58 1.68
N TYR A 156 -14.68 14.89 1.10
CA TYR A 156 -13.74 13.93 0.52
C TYR A 156 -12.38 14.08 1.18
N LEU A 157 -11.94 13.03 1.85
CA LEU A 157 -10.67 12.94 2.56
C LEU A 157 -9.82 11.87 1.90
N LYS A 158 -8.72 12.27 1.27
CA LYS A 158 -7.73 11.33 0.70
C LYS A 158 -6.54 11.20 1.62
N ILE A 159 -6.11 9.95 1.90
CA ILE A 159 -4.90 9.61 2.64
C ILE A 159 -4.26 8.40 1.94
N ASP A 160 -3.37 8.62 0.97
CA ASP A 160 -2.76 7.54 0.19
C ASP A 160 -1.48 6.97 0.81
N ASN A 161 -1.06 7.51 1.95
CA ASN A 161 0.04 6.97 2.75
C ASN A 161 -0.14 7.27 4.24
N SER A 162 0.38 6.39 5.09
CA SER A 162 0.40 6.54 6.54
C SER A 162 1.82 6.76 7.09
N ILE A 163 2.73 7.27 6.25
CA ILE A 163 4.15 7.45 6.54
C ILE A 163 4.40 8.81 7.24
N THR A 164 3.89 8.95 8.45
CA THR A 164 3.88 10.25 9.18
C THR A 164 5.27 10.85 9.39
N TRP A 165 6.31 10.03 9.50
CA TRP A 165 7.71 10.48 9.67
C TRP A 165 8.35 11.02 8.38
N ARG A 166 7.66 10.94 7.25
CA ARG A 166 8.08 11.54 5.96
C ARG A 166 7.28 12.77 5.57
N LEU A 167 6.21 13.09 6.30
CA LEU A 167 5.45 14.32 6.10
C LEU A 167 6.33 15.51 6.47
N LYS A 168 6.35 16.54 5.64
CA LYS A 168 7.18 17.74 5.82
C LYS A 168 6.38 18.92 6.32
N THR A 169 5.18 19.11 5.78
CA THR A 169 4.33 20.26 6.07
C THR A 169 3.04 19.84 6.79
N ILE A 170 2.57 18.64 6.58
CA ILE A 170 1.33 18.14 7.17
C ILE A 170 1.59 17.57 8.57
N LYS A 171 0.95 18.14 9.57
CA LYS A 171 0.79 17.58 10.89
C LYS A 171 -0.53 16.82 10.92
N PHE A 172 -0.49 15.51 10.83
CA PHE A 172 -1.66 14.68 10.54
C PHE A 172 -2.83 14.88 11.54
N LYS A 173 -2.55 15.07 12.85
CA LYS A 173 -3.61 15.32 13.84
C LYS A 173 -4.31 16.67 13.62
N GLU A 174 -3.54 17.72 13.33
CA GLU A 174 -4.09 19.04 13.01
C GLU A 174 -4.88 19.01 11.70
N PHE A 175 -4.35 18.31 10.68
CA PHE A 175 -5.03 18.13 9.40
C PHE A 175 -6.39 17.43 9.57
N LEU A 176 -6.45 16.31 10.30
CA LEU A 176 -7.70 15.63 10.60
C LEU A 176 -8.65 16.50 11.42
N ALA A 177 -8.14 17.18 12.45
CA ALA A 177 -8.97 18.08 13.26
C ALA A 177 -9.64 19.17 12.41
N ASN A 178 -8.91 19.78 11.48
CA ASN A 178 -9.41 20.81 10.56
C ASN A 178 -10.45 20.23 9.57
N ALA A 179 -10.19 19.05 9.02
CA ALA A 179 -11.12 18.36 8.13
C ALA A 179 -12.46 18.07 8.84
N PHE A 180 -12.41 17.49 10.04
CA PHE A 180 -13.62 17.18 10.79
C PHE A 180 -14.31 18.42 11.37
N ALA A 181 -13.58 19.48 11.67
CA ALA A 181 -14.18 20.79 12.01
C ALA A 181 -14.96 21.37 10.84
N THR A 182 -14.41 21.31 9.63
CA THR A 182 -15.07 21.76 8.39
C THR A 182 -16.33 20.95 8.10
N LEU A 183 -16.27 19.63 8.22
CA LEU A 183 -17.44 18.74 8.07
C LEU A 183 -18.56 19.11 9.02
N ARG A 184 -18.23 19.43 10.26
CA ARG A 184 -19.20 19.88 11.27
C ARG A 184 -19.78 21.25 10.94
N ALA A 185 -18.93 22.22 10.60
CA ALA A 185 -19.36 23.58 10.26
C ALA A 185 -20.32 23.61 9.06
N LYS A 186 -20.08 22.73 8.08
CA LYS A 186 -20.93 22.53 6.90
C LYS A 186 -22.13 21.60 7.16
N ASN A 187 -22.26 21.05 8.36
CA ASN A 187 -23.29 20.05 8.70
C ASN A 187 -23.34 18.88 7.68
N SER A 188 -22.16 18.44 7.26
CA SER A 188 -22.00 17.40 6.22
C SER A 188 -22.68 16.10 6.63
N LYS A 189 -23.43 15.51 5.71
CA LYS A 189 -24.17 14.27 5.92
C LYS A 189 -23.35 13.03 5.53
N ASN A 190 -22.37 13.19 4.65
CA ASN A 190 -21.57 12.10 4.14
C ASN A 190 -20.07 12.46 4.11
N LEU A 191 -19.23 11.47 4.36
CA LEU A 191 -17.78 11.56 4.26
C LEU A 191 -17.26 10.39 3.43
N ILE A 192 -16.48 10.71 2.41
CA ILE A 192 -15.71 9.73 1.63
C ILE A 192 -14.27 9.79 2.12
N ILE A 193 -13.73 8.65 2.56
CA ILE A 193 -12.33 8.48 2.93
C ILE A 193 -11.67 7.61 1.87
N ASP A 194 -10.78 8.16 1.06
CA ASP A 194 -10.07 7.44 0.01
C ASP A 194 -8.69 7.00 0.51
N LEU A 195 -8.54 5.70 0.73
CA LEU A 195 -7.32 5.07 1.20
C LEU A 195 -6.59 4.29 0.10
N ARG A 196 -7.02 4.38 -1.15
CA ARG A 196 -6.36 3.67 -2.26
C ARG A 196 -4.89 4.05 -2.37
N GLY A 197 -4.04 3.05 -2.58
CA GLY A 197 -2.59 3.21 -2.63
C GLY A 197 -1.90 3.22 -1.26
N ASN A 198 -2.64 3.27 -0.14
CA ASN A 198 -2.06 3.37 1.19
C ASN A 198 -1.60 1.99 1.70
N GLY A 199 -0.31 1.70 1.59
CA GLY A 199 0.31 0.45 2.05
C GLY A 199 0.54 0.36 3.56
N GLY A 200 0.17 1.39 4.34
CA GLY A 200 0.37 1.42 5.78
C GLY A 200 1.36 2.47 6.25
N GLY A 201 1.87 2.29 7.46
CA GLY A 201 2.77 3.20 8.17
C GLY A 201 2.38 3.33 9.64
N SER A 202 2.12 4.56 10.13
CA SER A 202 1.70 4.80 11.50
C SER A 202 0.27 4.33 11.76
N MET A 203 0.11 3.53 12.78
CA MET A 203 -1.20 3.08 13.28
C MET A 203 -2.01 4.21 13.92
N ASP A 204 -1.36 5.31 14.32
CA ASP A 204 -2.02 6.46 14.94
C ASP A 204 -3.09 7.07 14.03
N ILE A 205 -2.89 7.02 12.71
CA ILE A 205 -3.85 7.55 11.75
C ILE A 205 -5.18 6.81 11.83
N GLY A 206 -5.13 5.48 11.81
CA GLY A 206 -6.33 4.66 11.94
C GLY A 206 -6.99 4.80 13.31
N PHE A 207 -6.18 4.94 14.37
CA PHE A 207 -6.68 5.21 15.71
C PHE A 207 -7.43 6.56 15.78
N GLU A 208 -6.81 7.63 15.26
CA GLU A 208 -7.43 8.97 15.23
C GLU A 208 -8.70 9.00 14.37
N LEU A 209 -8.66 8.41 13.16
CA LEU A 209 -9.86 8.28 12.32
C LEU A 209 -10.99 7.53 13.04
N SER A 210 -10.63 6.45 13.77
CA SER A 210 -11.62 5.70 14.55
C SER A 210 -12.29 6.55 15.61
N ARG A 211 -11.55 7.44 16.28
CA ARG A 211 -12.09 8.38 17.27
C ARG A 211 -13.06 9.40 16.67
N TYR A 212 -12.79 9.87 15.45
CA TYR A 212 -13.71 10.77 14.74
C TYR A 212 -14.95 10.07 14.21
N LEU A 213 -14.88 8.77 13.91
CA LEU A 213 -15.99 8.00 13.34
C LEU A 213 -16.83 7.28 14.39
N ALA A 214 -16.26 6.97 15.55
CA ALA A 214 -16.95 6.28 16.63
C ALA A 214 -18.06 7.13 17.23
N ARG A 215 -19.19 6.50 17.59
CA ARG A 215 -20.34 7.15 18.27
C ARG A 215 -20.44 6.79 19.74
N LYS A 216 -19.68 5.80 20.17
CA LYS A 216 -19.56 5.29 21.56
C LYS A 216 -18.15 4.77 21.75
N THR A 217 -17.74 4.54 22.98
CA THR A 217 -16.50 3.83 23.30
C THR A 217 -16.48 2.47 22.61
N LEU A 218 -15.38 2.16 21.94
CA LEU A 218 -15.15 0.90 21.24
C LEU A 218 -14.00 0.14 21.91
N PRO A 219 -13.88 -1.19 21.66
CA PRO A 219 -12.77 -1.99 22.16
C PRO A 219 -11.40 -1.41 21.82
N PRO A 220 -10.33 -1.85 22.50
CA PRO A 220 -8.97 -1.45 22.18
C PRO A 220 -8.65 -1.56 20.69
N TYR A 221 -7.95 -0.53 20.15
CA TYR A 221 -7.54 -0.51 18.76
C TYR A 221 -6.29 -1.38 18.57
N ALA A 222 -6.32 -2.28 17.60
CA ALA A 222 -5.16 -3.12 17.23
C ALA A 222 -4.55 -3.93 18.41
N GLU A 223 -5.38 -4.61 19.17
CA GLU A 223 -4.92 -5.55 20.19
C GLU A 223 -4.21 -6.75 19.54
N SER A 224 -2.91 -6.91 19.80
CA SER A 224 -2.11 -7.98 19.25
C SER A 224 -1.00 -8.43 20.19
N ARG A 225 -0.55 -9.68 20.03
CA ARG A 225 0.67 -10.19 20.66
C ARG A 225 1.88 -9.85 19.78
N ARG A 226 2.99 -9.54 20.40
CA ARG A 226 4.29 -9.42 19.70
C ARG A 226 5.10 -10.66 19.95
N LEU A 227 5.26 -11.48 18.93
CA LEU A 227 5.98 -12.73 18.99
C LEU A 227 7.35 -12.58 18.31
N VAL A 228 8.40 -13.10 18.96
CA VAL A 228 9.76 -13.14 18.44
C VAL A 228 10.29 -14.56 18.52
N ARG A 229 11.14 -14.94 17.58
CA ARG A 229 11.79 -16.27 17.58
C ARG A 229 12.96 -16.35 18.54
N ASN A 230 13.71 -15.26 18.67
CA ASN A 230 14.91 -15.23 19.49
C ASN A 230 14.85 -14.09 20.52
N VAL A 231 15.30 -14.40 21.73
CA VAL A 231 15.36 -13.46 22.86
C VAL A 231 16.76 -13.39 23.49
N ALA A 232 17.70 -14.23 23.01
CA ALA A 232 19.08 -14.21 23.45
C ALA A 232 19.90 -13.11 22.76
N PRO A 233 21.00 -12.66 23.36
CA PRO A 233 21.94 -11.75 22.70
C PRO A 233 22.44 -12.31 21.37
N GLN A 234 22.70 -11.45 20.39
CA GLN A 234 23.16 -11.79 19.04
C GLN A 234 24.39 -10.94 18.69
N THR A 235 25.39 -10.93 19.58
CA THR A 235 26.58 -10.06 19.46
C THR A 235 27.37 -10.32 18.19
N ASP A 236 27.43 -11.57 17.72
CA ASP A 236 28.18 -11.95 16.51
C ASP A 236 27.61 -11.36 15.23
N LEU A 237 26.32 -11.03 15.24
CA LEU A 237 25.62 -10.46 14.10
C LEU A 237 25.66 -8.93 14.06
N LEU A 238 26.08 -8.26 15.15
CA LEU A 238 26.05 -6.78 15.25
C LEU A 238 26.80 -6.08 14.11
N GLN A 239 27.89 -6.66 13.61
CA GLN A 239 28.66 -6.10 12.50
C GLN A 239 27.95 -6.17 11.14
N TYR A 240 26.92 -6.99 11.01
CA TYR A 240 26.17 -7.23 9.76
C TYR A 240 24.76 -6.67 9.81
N LEU A 241 24.24 -6.36 11.02
CA LEU A 241 22.88 -5.89 11.22
C LEU A 241 22.83 -4.39 11.48
N ASP A 242 21.99 -3.70 10.75
CA ASP A 242 21.58 -2.34 11.03
C ASP A 242 20.07 -2.27 11.35
N THR A 243 19.62 -1.16 11.93
CA THR A 243 18.22 -0.88 12.21
C THR A 243 18.07 0.62 12.51
N TYR A 244 16.88 1.15 12.30
CA TYR A 244 16.52 2.52 12.67
C TYR A 244 16.16 2.70 14.16
N SER A 245 16.19 1.62 14.95
CA SER A 245 15.78 1.62 16.37
C SER A 245 16.97 1.32 17.29
N ASP A 246 17.36 2.29 18.11
CA ASP A 246 18.42 2.11 19.12
C ASP A 246 18.02 1.05 20.15
N GLU A 247 16.74 0.94 20.51
CA GLU A 247 16.21 -0.11 21.39
C GLU A 247 16.46 -1.51 20.81
N LEU A 248 16.24 -1.70 19.50
CA LEU A 248 16.55 -2.96 18.84
C LEU A 248 18.04 -3.26 18.80
N LYS A 249 18.89 -2.24 18.57
CA LYS A 249 20.36 -2.40 18.63
C LYS A 249 20.81 -2.85 20.01
N GLU A 250 20.28 -2.24 21.05
CA GLU A 250 20.61 -2.63 22.42
C GLU A 250 20.07 -4.05 22.73
N GLY A 251 18.87 -4.38 22.28
CA GLY A 251 18.31 -5.72 22.41
C GLY A 251 19.15 -6.81 21.74
N LEU A 252 19.88 -6.52 20.65
CA LEU A 252 20.84 -7.46 20.06
C LEU A 252 22.05 -7.74 20.97
N LYS A 253 22.48 -6.76 21.76
CA LYS A 253 23.59 -6.88 22.70
C LYS A 253 23.19 -7.60 23.97
N THR A 254 22.07 -7.26 24.53
CA THR A 254 21.63 -7.66 25.89
C THR A 254 20.61 -8.80 25.88
N GLY A 255 19.95 -9.03 24.74
CA GLY A 255 18.79 -9.88 24.64
C GLY A 255 17.54 -9.23 25.24
N VAL A 256 16.42 -9.93 25.24
CA VAL A 256 15.19 -9.48 25.87
C VAL A 256 15.18 -9.86 27.34
N PRO A 257 15.00 -8.93 28.29
CA PRO A 257 14.96 -9.25 29.72
C PRO A 257 13.90 -10.30 30.09
N ALA A 258 14.20 -11.15 31.07
CA ALA A 258 13.32 -12.26 31.47
C ALA A 258 11.93 -11.80 31.91
N ASN A 259 11.83 -10.65 32.60
CA ASN A 259 10.57 -10.05 33.03
C ASN A 259 9.76 -9.38 31.90
N MET A 260 10.33 -9.22 30.72
CA MET A 260 9.69 -8.65 29.52
C MET A 260 9.35 -9.71 28.47
N ARG A 261 9.46 -10.99 28.80
CA ARG A 261 9.18 -12.09 27.88
C ARG A 261 8.51 -13.25 28.58
N ARG A 262 7.69 -14.00 27.85
CA ARG A 262 7.19 -15.31 28.28
C ARG A 262 7.23 -16.29 27.13
N LYS A 263 7.44 -17.57 27.40
CA LYS A 263 7.38 -18.61 26.38
C LYS A 263 5.94 -18.68 25.85
N PHE A 264 5.78 -18.57 24.53
CA PHE A 264 4.48 -18.67 23.88
C PHE A 264 4.23 -20.10 23.37
N ASP A 265 5.16 -20.64 22.57
CA ASP A 265 5.15 -22.00 22.07
C ASP A 265 6.59 -22.50 21.81
N ALA A 266 6.74 -23.60 21.09
CA ALA A 266 8.07 -24.17 20.77
C ALA A 266 8.96 -23.19 20.01
N ASN A 267 8.38 -22.33 19.13
CA ASN A 267 9.09 -21.49 18.18
C ASN A 267 9.15 -20.01 18.58
N TYR A 268 8.26 -19.55 19.48
CA TYR A 268 8.08 -18.15 19.77
C TYR A 268 8.11 -17.80 21.24
N TRP A 269 8.57 -16.60 21.50
CA TRP A 269 8.42 -15.87 22.76
C TRP A 269 7.51 -14.69 22.54
N GLU A 270 6.64 -14.41 23.48
CA GLU A 270 5.83 -13.19 23.51
C GLU A 270 6.58 -12.11 24.28
N ILE A 271 6.69 -10.93 23.69
CA ILE A 271 7.22 -9.74 24.34
C ILE A 271 6.08 -9.09 25.15
N THR A 272 6.29 -8.95 26.46
CA THR A 272 5.34 -8.39 27.41
C THR A 272 5.75 -6.99 27.83
N GLY A 273 4.87 -6.27 28.55
CA GLY A 273 5.21 -4.96 29.15
C GLY A 273 5.10 -3.77 28.18
N ARG A 274 4.62 -3.95 26.96
CA ARG A 274 4.26 -2.84 26.07
C ARG A 274 2.78 -2.54 26.11
N GLU A 275 2.45 -1.26 26.15
CA GLU A 275 1.07 -0.81 26.04
C GLU A 275 0.51 -1.10 24.66
N ASN A 276 -0.65 -1.74 24.62
CA ASN A 276 -1.48 -1.81 23.42
C ASN A 276 -2.21 -0.46 23.24
N TYR A 277 -2.74 -0.22 22.06
CA TYR A 277 -3.64 0.92 21.87
C TYR A 277 -4.82 0.80 22.84
N PRO A 278 -5.22 1.91 23.46
CA PRO A 278 -6.34 1.91 24.41
C PRO A 278 -7.68 1.68 23.69
N ALA A 279 -8.74 1.59 24.46
CA ALA A 279 -10.10 1.71 23.96
C ALA A 279 -10.26 3.01 23.14
N VAL A 280 -11.07 2.92 22.08
CA VAL A 280 -11.32 4.08 21.21
C VAL A 280 -12.42 4.94 21.82
N GLU A 281 -12.02 5.99 22.49
CA GLU A 281 -12.95 6.99 23.01
C GLU A 281 -13.29 7.99 21.91
N PRO A 282 -14.58 8.17 21.55
CA PRO A 282 -14.97 9.10 20.52
C PRO A 282 -14.63 10.54 20.90
N TYR A 283 -14.23 11.35 19.94
CA TYR A 283 -14.13 12.78 20.14
C TYR A 283 -15.51 13.39 20.39
N ALA A 284 -15.59 14.43 21.24
CA ALA A 284 -16.83 15.18 21.50
C ALA A 284 -17.42 15.77 20.19
N ASN A 285 -16.53 16.08 19.23
CA ASN A 285 -16.86 16.63 17.92
C ASN A 285 -16.78 15.57 16.80
N ASN A 286 -17.06 14.30 17.12
CA ASN A 286 -17.05 13.21 16.16
C ASN A 286 -18.07 13.43 15.01
N PHE A 287 -17.81 12.75 13.90
CA PHE A 287 -18.66 12.82 12.71
C PHE A 287 -19.96 12.01 12.92
N ARG A 288 -21.10 12.66 12.65
CA ARG A 288 -22.42 12.07 12.86
C ARG A 288 -23.10 11.58 11.58
N GLY A 289 -22.55 11.92 10.41
CA GLY A 289 -23.05 11.48 9.13
C GLY A 289 -22.71 10.02 8.80
N LYS A 290 -22.86 9.66 7.53
CA LYS A 290 -22.46 8.37 6.97
C LYS A 290 -21.06 8.45 6.41
N ALA A 291 -20.18 7.54 6.81
CA ALA A 291 -18.83 7.43 6.27
C ALA A 291 -18.74 6.27 5.25
N PHE A 292 -18.02 6.50 4.18
CA PHE A 292 -17.66 5.53 3.16
C PHE A 292 -16.14 5.50 3.05
N ILE A 293 -15.54 4.33 2.96
CA ILE A 293 -14.09 4.18 2.76
C ILE A 293 -13.87 3.52 1.41
N ILE A 294 -13.08 4.15 0.54
CA ILE A 294 -12.62 3.53 -0.70
C ILE A 294 -11.30 2.82 -0.39
N ALA A 295 -11.26 1.52 -0.64
CA ALA A 295 -10.12 0.67 -0.38
C ALA A 295 -9.71 -0.11 -1.64
N ASP A 296 -8.42 -0.43 -1.74
CA ASP A 296 -7.88 -1.26 -2.80
C ASP A 296 -6.94 -2.34 -2.28
N SER A 297 -6.43 -3.16 -3.19
CA SER A 297 -5.52 -4.25 -2.86
C SER A 297 -4.14 -3.80 -2.38
N SER A 298 -3.78 -2.51 -2.44
CA SER A 298 -2.56 -1.96 -1.85
C SER A 298 -2.65 -1.82 -0.33
N ASN A 299 -3.87 -1.77 0.23
CA ASN A 299 -4.06 -1.49 1.64
C ASN A 299 -3.55 -2.63 2.52
N ALA A 300 -2.40 -2.40 3.17
CA ALA A 300 -1.70 -3.38 3.99
C ALA A 300 -1.30 -2.78 5.35
N SER A 301 -0.69 -3.57 6.23
CA SER A 301 -0.11 -3.13 7.50
C SER A 301 -1.09 -2.29 8.33
N ALA A 302 -0.71 -1.08 8.77
CA ALA A 302 -1.54 -0.20 9.60
C ALA A 302 -2.88 0.17 8.95
N THR A 303 -2.91 0.36 7.64
CA THR A 303 -4.14 0.66 6.88
C THR A 303 -5.07 -0.54 6.83
N PHE A 304 -4.54 -1.75 6.63
CA PHE A 304 -5.32 -2.97 6.76
C PHE A 304 -5.94 -3.11 8.15
N GLN A 305 -5.17 -2.85 9.22
CA GLN A 305 -5.68 -2.93 10.59
C GLN A 305 -6.80 -1.93 10.83
N PHE A 306 -6.69 -0.70 10.31
CA PHE A 306 -7.77 0.27 10.37
C PHE A 306 -9.02 -0.22 9.64
N LEU A 307 -8.89 -0.76 8.42
CA LEU A 307 -10.01 -1.26 7.64
C LEU A 307 -10.71 -2.44 8.34
N ALA A 308 -9.93 -3.38 8.90
CA ALA A 308 -10.46 -4.49 9.68
C ALA A 308 -11.22 -4.01 10.94
N TYR A 309 -10.64 -3.02 11.63
CA TYR A 309 -11.28 -2.42 12.82
C TYR A 309 -12.54 -1.64 12.45
N ALA A 310 -12.49 -0.85 11.38
CA ALA A 310 -13.63 -0.07 10.91
C ALA A 310 -14.80 -0.96 10.46
N GLN A 311 -14.54 -2.06 9.74
CA GLN A 311 -15.55 -3.03 9.34
C GLN A 311 -16.16 -3.75 10.53
N LYS A 312 -15.32 -4.28 11.43
CA LYS A 312 -15.77 -4.98 12.66
C LYS A 312 -16.67 -4.10 13.53
N ASN A 313 -16.37 -2.82 13.64
CA ASN A 313 -17.11 -1.86 14.47
C ASN A 313 -18.15 -1.05 13.70
N LYS A 314 -18.35 -1.34 12.40
CA LYS A 314 -19.33 -0.68 11.53
C LYS A 314 -19.16 0.86 11.49
N LEU A 315 -17.91 1.33 11.42
CA LEU A 315 -17.60 2.75 11.41
C LEU A 315 -17.89 3.41 10.05
N ALA A 316 -17.79 2.64 8.98
CA ALA A 316 -18.01 3.09 7.61
C ALA A 316 -18.45 1.91 6.73
N THR A 317 -19.00 2.24 5.55
CA THR A 317 -19.19 1.26 4.47
C THR A 317 -17.92 1.23 3.61
N ILE A 318 -17.28 0.06 3.47
CA ILE A 318 -16.07 -0.12 2.68
C ILE A 318 -16.45 -0.49 1.25
N VAL A 319 -15.90 0.23 0.28
CA VAL A 319 -16.18 0.08 -1.16
C VAL A 319 -14.87 -0.11 -1.91
N GLY A 320 -14.80 -1.01 -2.87
CA GLY A 320 -13.61 -1.22 -3.72
C GLY A 320 -13.13 -2.66 -3.77
N GLN A 321 -11.85 -2.91 -3.54
CA GLN A 321 -11.22 -4.22 -3.70
C GLN A 321 -10.88 -4.87 -2.35
N THR A 322 -10.58 -6.17 -2.39
CA THR A 322 -10.02 -6.90 -1.24
C THR A 322 -8.65 -6.31 -0.88
N THR A 323 -8.41 -6.11 0.40
CA THR A 323 -7.15 -5.49 0.90
C THR A 323 -5.96 -6.43 0.84
N GLY A 324 -4.76 -5.90 1.05
CA GLY A 324 -3.50 -6.65 0.97
C GLY A 324 -3.06 -7.35 2.26
N GLY A 325 -3.56 -6.98 3.43
CA GLY A 325 -3.16 -7.58 4.70
C GLY A 325 -3.89 -8.90 5.01
N ASN A 326 -3.55 -9.51 6.15
CA ASN A 326 -4.12 -10.78 6.58
C ASN A 326 -4.54 -10.73 8.05
N GLN A 327 -5.72 -11.31 8.38
CA GLN A 327 -6.26 -11.33 9.74
C GLN A 327 -5.49 -12.27 10.69
N GLN A 328 -4.71 -13.21 10.18
CA GLN A 328 -3.85 -14.06 11.02
C GLN A 328 -2.66 -13.32 11.63
N GLY A 329 -2.43 -12.08 11.22
CA GLY A 329 -1.35 -11.24 11.71
C GLY A 329 -0.37 -10.83 10.62
N ILE A 330 0.60 -10.02 11.01
CA ILE A 330 1.58 -9.43 10.10
C ILE A 330 2.99 -9.53 10.67
N ASN A 331 3.97 -9.73 9.78
CA ASN A 331 5.38 -9.53 10.09
C ASN A 331 5.75 -8.10 9.73
N GLY A 332 6.06 -7.27 10.71
CA GLY A 332 6.36 -5.87 10.42
C GLY A 332 6.53 -5.01 11.66
N GLY A 333 6.58 -3.70 11.42
CA GLY A 333 6.77 -2.68 12.44
C GLY A 333 8.23 -2.36 12.68
N ASN A 334 9.08 -3.35 12.98
CA ASN A 334 10.51 -3.15 13.20
C ASN A 334 11.31 -4.16 12.38
N TYR A 335 12.44 -3.71 11.83
CA TYR A 335 13.30 -4.49 10.95
C TYR A 335 14.75 -4.42 11.38
N PHE A 336 15.46 -5.53 11.18
CA PHE A 336 16.89 -5.51 10.99
C PHE A 336 17.22 -5.56 9.50
N PHE A 337 18.25 -4.84 9.12
CA PHE A 337 18.81 -4.83 7.77
C PHE A 337 20.11 -5.60 7.78
N LEU A 338 20.06 -6.84 7.29
CA LEU A 338 21.23 -7.71 7.23
C LEU A 338 22.04 -7.40 5.97
N SER A 339 23.24 -6.86 6.12
CA SER A 339 24.19 -6.71 5.01
C SER A 339 25.03 -7.97 4.84
N LEU A 340 24.84 -8.67 3.72
CA LEU A 340 25.64 -9.87 3.41
C LEU A 340 27.12 -9.50 3.23
N PRO A 341 28.08 -10.22 3.89
CA PRO A 341 29.47 -9.78 3.98
C PRO A 341 30.18 -9.71 2.63
N ASN A 342 29.87 -10.57 1.68
CA ASN A 342 30.53 -10.62 0.36
C ASN A 342 29.84 -9.73 -0.68
N SER A 343 28.53 -9.93 -0.91
CA SER A 343 27.79 -9.24 -1.94
C SER A 343 27.34 -7.83 -1.55
N LYS A 344 27.33 -7.52 -0.24
CA LYS A 344 26.77 -6.28 0.33
C LYS A 344 25.26 -6.11 -0.01
N ILE A 345 24.58 -7.18 -0.39
CA ILE A 345 23.13 -7.18 -0.53
C ILE A 345 22.53 -7.06 0.86
N GLU A 346 21.54 -6.18 0.99
CA GLU A 346 20.79 -5.99 2.22
C GLU A 346 19.50 -6.81 2.18
N ILE A 347 19.20 -7.48 3.28
CA ILE A 347 18.00 -8.31 3.47
C ILE A 347 17.23 -7.74 4.65
N ASP A 348 15.98 -7.37 4.42
CA ASP A 348 15.07 -6.92 5.46
C ASP A 348 14.57 -8.12 6.28
N ILE A 349 14.82 -8.09 7.58
CA ILE A 349 14.38 -9.13 8.53
C ILE A 349 13.34 -8.52 9.47
N PRO A 350 12.06 -8.86 9.35
CA PRO A 350 11.06 -8.41 10.31
C PRO A 350 11.32 -9.05 11.68
N VAL A 351 11.32 -8.22 12.73
CA VAL A 351 11.67 -8.66 14.09
C VAL A 351 10.47 -9.29 14.78
N TYR A 352 9.29 -8.75 14.57
CA TYR A 352 8.08 -9.18 15.26
C TYR A 352 7.06 -9.79 14.30
N PHE A 353 6.44 -10.88 14.76
CA PHE A 353 5.15 -11.32 14.26
C PHE A 353 4.07 -10.73 15.19
N GLN A 354 3.25 -9.84 14.64
CA GLN A 354 2.11 -9.26 15.33
C GLN A 354 0.91 -10.19 15.12
N ALA A 355 0.72 -11.12 16.07
CA ALA A 355 -0.33 -12.10 16.02
C ALA A 355 -1.61 -11.58 16.69
N PRO A 356 -2.81 -11.89 16.18
CA PRO A 356 -4.06 -11.53 16.87
C PRO A 356 -4.17 -12.25 18.22
N MET A 357 -4.91 -11.69 19.17
CA MET A 357 -5.13 -12.30 20.48
C MET A 357 -5.84 -13.66 20.39
N ARG A 358 -6.64 -13.85 19.35
CA ARG A 358 -7.30 -15.12 19.02
C ARG A 358 -7.05 -15.43 17.56
N MET A 359 -6.83 -16.70 17.24
CA MET A 359 -6.66 -17.16 15.86
C MET A 359 -7.81 -16.66 15.00
N GLN A 360 -7.43 -16.03 13.88
CA GLN A 360 -8.34 -15.52 12.86
C GLN A 360 -8.22 -16.39 11.58
N LYS A 361 -9.16 -16.20 10.66
CA LYS A 361 -9.11 -16.84 9.36
C LYS A 361 -7.96 -16.28 8.52
N ASP A 362 -7.44 -17.11 7.62
CA ASP A 362 -6.48 -16.68 6.59
C ASP A 362 -7.25 -15.92 5.49
N GLU A 363 -7.61 -14.68 5.78
CA GLU A 363 -8.34 -13.82 4.87
C GLU A 363 -7.99 -12.34 5.07
N SER A 364 -8.09 -11.60 3.99
CA SER A 364 -8.00 -10.14 3.96
C SER A 364 -9.35 -9.50 4.29
N VAL A 365 -9.42 -8.18 4.43
CA VAL A 365 -10.69 -7.47 4.53
C VAL A 365 -11.34 -7.42 3.15
N ARG A 366 -12.51 -8.05 3.04
CA ARG A 366 -13.38 -7.91 1.87
C ARG A 366 -14.24 -6.67 2.04
N PRO A 367 -14.35 -5.78 1.04
CA PRO A 367 -15.20 -4.62 1.13
C PRO A 367 -16.68 -5.02 1.22
N ASP A 368 -17.51 -4.16 1.81
CA ASP A 368 -18.95 -4.35 1.86
C ASP A 368 -19.59 -4.26 0.46
N VAL A 369 -18.96 -3.46 -0.41
CA VAL A 369 -19.31 -3.35 -1.84
C VAL A 369 -18.07 -3.61 -2.67
N TYR A 370 -17.94 -4.83 -3.16
CA TYR A 370 -16.80 -5.21 -4.01
C TYR A 370 -16.96 -4.66 -5.43
N LEU A 371 -15.91 -4.05 -5.95
CA LEU A 371 -15.83 -3.55 -7.31
C LEU A 371 -14.62 -4.17 -8.01
N LYS A 372 -14.89 -4.99 -9.02
CA LYS A 372 -13.82 -5.55 -9.85
C LYS A 372 -13.28 -4.44 -10.76
N PRO A 373 -11.95 -4.20 -10.78
CA PRO A 373 -11.35 -3.29 -11.73
C PRO A 373 -11.62 -3.74 -13.18
N ILE A 374 -11.85 -2.79 -14.07
CA ILE A 374 -12.13 -3.01 -15.49
C ILE A 374 -11.10 -2.25 -16.32
N PRO A 375 -10.34 -2.93 -17.23
CA PRO A 375 -9.29 -2.33 -18.03
C PRO A 375 -9.73 -1.07 -18.81
N GLU A 376 -10.90 -1.11 -19.41
CA GLU A 376 -11.46 -0.03 -20.25
C GLU A 376 -11.68 1.27 -19.45
N ASN A 377 -11.89 1.18 -18.13
CA ASN A 377 -12.10 2.36 -17.30
C ASN A 377 -10.85 3.21 -17.16
N VAL A 378 -9.65 2.59 -17.22
CA VAL A 378 -8.37 3.32 -17.23
C VAL A 378 -8.28 4.22 -18.46
N GLY A 379 -8.54 3.67 -19.64
CA GLY A 379 -8.51 4.44 -20.89
C GLY A 379 -9.57 5.54 -20.98
N LYS A 380 -10.72 5.32 -20.32
CA LYS A 380 -11.80 6.31 -20.21
C LYS A 380 -11.58 7.34 -19.09
N GLY A 381 -10.58 7.17 -18.24
CA GLY A 381 -10.34 8.01 -17.06
C GLY A 381 -11.48 7.97 -16.03
N LEU A 382 -12.17 6.82 -15.89
CA LEU A 382 -13.31 6.66 -15.00
C LEU A 382 -12.87 6.13 -13.64
N ASP A 383 -13.24 6.84 -12.57
CA ASP A 383 -13.10 6.41 -11.19
C ASP A 383 -14.38 5.71 -10.72
N MET A 384 -14.42 4.39 -10.90
CA MET A 384 -15.63 3.60 -10.65
C MET A 384 -15.96 3.47 -9.17
N GLU A 385 -14.95 3.42 -8.30
CA GLU A 385 -15.13 3.35 -6.85
C GLU A 385 -15.77 4.65 -6.33
N LEU A 386 -15.25 5.79 -6.75
CA LEU A 386 -15.80 7.09 -6.38
C LEU A 386 -17.24 7.26 -6.94
N LEU A 387 -17.49 6.83 -8.17
CA LEU A 387 -18.82 6.84 -8.77
C LEU A 387 -19.80 5.96 -7.99
N ALA A 388 -19.37 4.76 -7.59
CA ALA A 388 -20.20 3.84 -6.80
C ALA A 388 -20.55 4.45 -5.43
N VAL A 389 -19.60 5.07 -4.74
CA VAL A 389 -19.87 5.75 -3.47
C VAL A 389 -20.86 6.89 -3.66
N LYS A 390 -20.68 7.73 -4.70
CA LYS A 390 -21.64 8.80 -5.01
C LYS A 390 -23.06 8.28 -5.28
N LEU A 391 -23.18 7.13 -5.94
CA LEU A 391 -24.48 6.47 -6.15
C LEU A 391 -25.09 5.94 -4.84
N LEU A 392 -24.28 5.36 -3.95
CA LEU A 392 -24.74 4.94 -2.62
C LEU A 392 -25.24 6.12 -1.78
N ILE A 393 -24.54 7.24 -1.81
CA ILE A 393 -24.96 8.48 -1.12
C ILE A 393 -26.31 8.97 -1.64
N ARG A 394 -26.48 9.05 -2.97
CA ARG A 394 -27.76 9.49 -3.59
C ARG A 394 -28.92 8.58 -3.22
N ARG A 395 -28.73 7.25 -3.26
CA ARG A 395 -29.77 6.27 -2.89
C ARG A 395 -30.17 6.38 -1.41
N ALA A 396 -29.22 6.75 -0.54
CA ALA A 396 -29.49 6.92 0.88
C ALA A 396 -30.20 8.24 1.22
N GLY A 397 -30.04 9.27 0.40
CA GLY A 397 -30.71 10.58 0.55
C GLY A 397 -32.17 10.58 0.02
N ASN A 398 -32.52 9.62 -0.82
CA ASN A 398 -33.87 9.48 -1.38
C ASN A 398 -34.79 8.53 -0.54
N ARG A 399 -34.30 8.07 0.60
CA ARG A 399 -35.07 7.28 1.60
C ARG A 399 -35.27 8.08 2.87
#